data_3457fd937b45d1c970f8b3fa8e44f36c
#
_entry.id   3457fd937b45d1c970f8b3fa8e44f36c
#
_cell.length_a   1.000
_cell.length_b   1.000
_cell.length_c   1.000
_cell.angle_alpha   90.00
_cell.angle_beta   90.00
_cell.angle_gamma   90.00
#
_symmetry.space_group_name_H-M   'P 1'
#
loop_
_entity.id
_entity.type
_entity.pdbx_description
1 polymer ?
#
loop_
_entity_poly.entity_id
_entity_poly.type
_entity_poly.pdbx_seq_one_letter_code
_entity_poly.pdbx_strand_id
1 'polypeptide(L)'
;NWEMPKFEAKEIAVYSFEEIVELLKEARERGVLGHFIFRLFSMMRTKEMSRFTELGGSQVADNKFINLNEKRITINNLVYKKRGRAELRGRHYNDIPGVFVKWIKYLRDNEIPLECSLRHEKMTRGVVKRLNKVKNVIRHTAITYNTLKFRDALKTAYAAGNSVNVIQNHYLNMNVDEDDVRKLYELTPTRAKELGIL
;
A
#
# COMPACT_ATOMS: atom_id res chain seq x y z
N ASN A 1 -22.77 -37.88 13.53
CA ASN A 1 -23.03 -36.47 13.22
C ASN A 1 -21.70 -35.78 13.02
N TRP A 2 -21.38 -35.51 11.76
CA TRP A 2 -20.23 -34.67 11.38
C TRP A 2 -20.72 -33.21 11.39
N GLU A 3 -20.45 -32.49 12.46
CA GLU A 3 -20.65 -31.04 12.46
C GLU A 3 -19.46 -30.41 11.72
N MET A 4 -19.71 -29.79 10.58
CA MET A 4 -18.69 -28.96 9.93
C MET A 4 -18.26 -27.86 10.89
N PRO A 5 -16.95 -27.65 11.11
CA PRO A 5 -16.50 -26.52 11.91
C PRO A 5 -17.05 -25.24 11.27
N LYS A 6 -17.78 -24.44 12.05
CA LYS A 6 -18.21 -23.11 11.65
C LYS A 6 -16.95 -22.29 11.44
N PHE A 7 -16.56 -22.08 10.19
CA PHE A 7 -15.55 -21.07 9.84
C PHE A 7 -16.18 -19.69 10.10
N GLU A 8 -15.97 -19.14 11.27
CA GLU A 8 -16.12 -17.72 11.46
C GLU A 8 -15.11 -17.03 10.55
N ALA A 9 -15.58 -16.40 9.48
CA ALA A 9 -14.74 -15.61 8.60
C ALA A 9 -14.10 -14.51 9.44
N LYS A 10 -12.81 -14.65 9.74
CA LYS A 10 -12.09 -13.67 10.54
C LYS A 10 -12.10 -12.34 9.80
N GLU A 11 -12.68 -11.32 10.39
CA GLU A 11 -12.73 -9.99 9.82
C GLU A 11 -11.31 -9.51 9.48
N ILE A 12 -11.12 -9.06 8.23
CA ILE A 12 -9.84 -8.58 7.76
C ILE A 12 -9.66 -7.14 8.23
N ALA A 13 -8.73 -6.94 9.16
CA ALA A 13 -8.45 -5.62 9.70
C ALA A 13 -7.84 -4.69 8.64
N VAL A 14 -8.41 -3.51 8.51
CA VAL A 14 -7.97 -2.39 7.66
C VAL A 14 -8.01 -1.09 8.47
N TYR A 15 -7.24 -0.10 8.04
CA TYR A 15 -7.32 1.25 8.61
C TYR A 15 -8.59 1.95 8.09
N SER A 16 -9.27 2.72 8.96
CA SER A 16 -10.22 3.76 8.53
C SER A 16 -9.47 4.95 7.92
N PHE A 17 -10.19 5.89 7.31
CA PHE A 17 -9.54 7.09 6.76
C PHE A 17 -8.90 7.94 7.87
N GLU A 18 -9.55 8.10 9.01
CA GLU A 18 -9.03 8.84 10.16
C GLU A 18 -7.74 8.18 10.69
N GLU A 19 -7.71 6.86 10.79
CA GLU A 19 -6.52 6.09 11.18
C GLU A 19 -5.38 6.23 10.16
N ILE A 20 -5.70 6.34 8.85
CA ILE A 20 -4.71 6.64 7.81
C ILE A 20 -4.13 8.04 8.02
N VAL A 21 -4.96 9.03 8.32
CA VAL A 21 -4.49 10.40 8.59
C VAL A 21 -3.56 10.43 9.80
N GLU A 22 -3.93 9.78 10.91
CA GLU A 22 -3.09 9.65 12.11
C GLU A 22 -1.75 8.98 11.79
N LEU A 23 -1.80 7.86 11.05
CA LEU A 23 -0.61 7.13 10.61
C LEU A 23 0.33 8.00 9.76
N LEU A 24 -0.22 8.80 8.85
CA LEU A 24 0.58 9.65 7.95
C LEU A 24 1.17 10.86 8.67
N LYS A 25 0.50 11.43 9.66
CA LYS A 25 1.05 12.48 10.53
C LYS A 25 2.29 11.95 11.27
N GLU A 26 2.16 10.82 11.93
CA GLU A 26 3.28 10.16 12.61
C GLU A 26 4.41 9.78 11.64
N ALA A 27 4.06 9.30 10.44
CA ALA A 27 5.04 8.98 9.40
C ALA A 27 5.80 10.23 8.93
N ARG A 28 5.14 11.39 8.87
CA ARG A 28 5.78 12.67 8.54
C ARG A 28 6.76 13.11 9.63
N GLU A 29 6.35 13.07 10.90
CA GLU A 29 7.19 13.42 12.05
C GLU A 29 8.44 12.56 12.13
N ARG A 30 8.34 11.29 11.77
CA ARG A 30 9.47 10.33 11.76
C ARG A 30 10.29 10.32 10.47
N GLY A 31 9.99 11.18 9.51
CA GLY A 31 10.71 11.23 8.22
C GLY A 31 10.50 10.00 7.32
N VAL A 32 9.41 9.24 7.50
CA VAL A 32 9.11 8.02 6.72
C VAL A 32 7.80 8.12 5.93
N LEU A 33 7.33 9.33 5.69
CA LEU A 33 6.08 9.60 4.97
C LEU A 33 6.06 8.94 3.59
N GLY A 34 7.14 9.05 2.81
CA GLY A 34 7.22 8.49 1.46
C GLY A 34 6.98 6.99 1.44
N HIS A 35 7.53 6.26 2.40
CA HIS A 35 7.32 4.82 2.55
C HIS A 35 5.84 4.46 2.73
N PHE A 36 5.14 5.16 3.63
CA PHE A 36 3.73 4.86 3.93
C PHE A 36 2.81 5.24 2.79
N ILE A 37 2.98 6.42 2.20
CA ILE A 37 2.25 6.84 1.00
C ILE A 37 2.45 5.83 -0.12
N PHE A 38 3.70 5.44 -0.38
CA PHE A 38 3.99 4.51 -1.46
C PHE A 38 3.34 3.15 -1.24
N ARG A 39 3.37 2.62 -0.02
CA ARG A 39 2.74 1.34 0.32
C ARG A 39 1.22 1.36 0.28
N LEU A 40 0.58 2.45 0.69
CA LEU A 40 -0.87 2.62 0.64
C LEU A 40 -1.42 2.57 -0.80
N PHE A 41 -0.67 3.11 -1.77
CA PHE A 41 -1.14 3.14 -3.15
C PHE A 41 -0.55 2.04 -4.03
N SER A 42 0.66 1.53 -3.75
CA SER A 42 1.30 0.48 -4.55
C SER A 42 0.95 -0.95 -4.15
N MET A 43 0.34 -1.14 -3.00
CA MET A 43 0.03 -2.47 -2.45
C MET A 43 1.26 -3.38 -2.26
N MET A 44 2.47 -2.82 -2.19
CA MET A 44 3.70 -3.59 -2.02
C MET A 44 3.78 -4.27 -0.65
N ARG A 45 4.40 -5.46 -0.62
CA ARG A 45 4.81 -6.09 0.64
C ARG A 45 6.00 -5.35 1.23
N THR A 46 6.17 -5.40 2.56
CA THR A 46 7.31 -4.76 3.25
C THR A 46 8.65 -5.15 2.62
N LYS A 47 8.87 -6.45 2.36
CA LYS A 47 10.12 -6.93 1.73
C LYS A 47 10.26 -6.52 0.25
N GLU A 48 9.16 -6.38 -0.46
CA GLU A 48 9.18 -5.85 -1.84
C GLU A 48 9.56 -4.38 -1.81
N MET A 49 8.99 -3.60 -0.90
CA MET A 49 9.31 -2.18 -0.74
C MET A 49 10.79 -1.96 -0.37
N SER A 50 11.33 -2.74 0.57
CA SER A 50 12.75 -2.67 0.94
C SER A 50 13.67 -2.90 -0.28
N ARG A 51 13.41 -3.95 -1.07
CA ARG A 51 14.20 -4.23 -2.28
C ARG A 51 13.97 -3.21 -3.39
N PHE A 52 12.76 -2.68 -3.49
CA PHE A 52 12.41 -1.66 -4.46
C PHE A 52 13.22 -0.37 -4.22
N THR A 53 13.43 0.02 -2.98
CA THR A 53 14.27 1.16 -2.64
C THR A 53 15.76 0.85 -2.72
N GLU A 54 16.19 -0.33 -2.32
CA GLU A 54 17.59 -0.79 -2.40
C GLU A 54 18.08 -0.89 -3.85
N LEU A 55 17.29 -1.50 -4.74
CA LEU A 55 17.69 -1.77 -6.13
C LEU A 55 17.30 -0.66 -7.11
N GLY A 56 16.24 0.06 -6.82
CA GLY A 56 15.67 1.10 -7.68
C GLY A 56 16.16 2.50 -7.39
N GLY A 57 16.51 2.75 -6.14
CA GLY A 57 16.81 4.06 -5.59
C GLY A 57 15.83 4.46 -4.50
N SER A 58 16.33 5.05 -3.42
CA SER A 58 15.52 5.50 -2.27
C SER A 58 14.76 6.79 -2.56
N GLN A 59 15.27 7.62 -3.46
CA GLN A 59 14.57 8.81 -3.94
C GLN A 59 13.67 8.48 -5.13
N VAL A 60 12.52 9.16 -5.21
CA VAL A 60 11.59 8.97 -6.34
C VAL A 60 12.23 9.36 -7.66
N ALA A 61 13.04 10.43 -7.68
CA ALA A 61 13.70 10.93 -8.89
C ALA A 61 14.66 9.89 -9.50
N ASP A 62 15.36 9.15 -8.66
CA ASP A 62 16.40 8.21 -9.05
C ASP A 62 15.87 6.77 -9.22
N ASN A 63 14.61 6.55 -8.85
CA ASN A 63 14.05 5.21 -8.84
C ASN A 63 13.67 4.73 -10.25
N LYS A 64 14.53 3.89 -10.84
CA LYS A 64 14.38 3.35 -12.20
C LYS A 64 13.14 2.50 -12.44
N PHE A 65 12.42 2.13 -11.37
CA PHE A 65 11.20 1.32 -11.48
C PHE A 65 9.93 2.16 -11.60
N ILE A 66 10.04 3.49 -11.48
CA ILE A 66 8.91 4.44 -11.58
C ILE A 66 8.94 5.12 -12.94
N ASN A 67 7.92 4.89 -13.76
CA ASN A 67 7.73 5.62 -15.03
C ASN A 67 6.41 6.40 -14.97
N LEU A 68 6.51 7.71 -14.72
CA LEU A 68 5.33 8.58 -14.59
C LEU A 68 4.68 8.89 -15.95
N ASN A 69 5.43 8.88 -17.04
CA ASN A 69 4.89 9.12 -18.38
C ASN A 69 3.95 8.00 -18.80
N GLU A 70 4.32 6.77 -18.47
CA GLU A 70 3.50 5.57 -18.71
C GLU A 70 2.54 5.26 -17.54
N LYS A 71 2.53 6.07 -16.49
CA LYS A 71 1.77 5.83 -15.25
C LYS A 71 1.96 4.39 -14.74
N ARG A 72 3.22 3.94 -14.72
CA ARG A 72 3.59 2.56 -14.43
C ARG A 72 4.64 2.47 -13.33
N ILE A 73 4.48 1.48 -12.46
CA ILE A 73 5.51 1.04 -11.51
C ILE A 73 5.86 -0.41 -11.85
N THR A 74 7.14 -0.68 -12.06
CA THR A 74 7.65 -2.00 -12.37
C THR A 74 8.15 -2.69 -11.10
N ILE A 75 7.64 -3.87 -10.81
CA ILE A 75 8.12 -4.72 -9.73
C ILE A 75 8.73 -5.95 -10.40
N ASN A 76 10.02 -5.86 -10.72
CA ASN A 76 10.73 -6.91 -11.41
C ASN A 76 10.97 -8.15 -10.51
N ASN A 77 11.51 -9.22 -11.09
CA ASN A 77 11.77 -10.48 -10.39
C ASN A 77 12.81 -10.36 -9.26
N LEU A 78 13.69 -9.35 -9.26
CA LEU A 78 14.66 -9.10 -8.19
C LEU A 78 13.98 -8.47 -6.96
N VAL A 79 12.99 -7.61 -7.20
CA VAL A 79 12.19 -6.96 -6.16
C VAL A 79 11.16 -7.93 -5.56
N TYR A 80 10.61 -8.80 -6.40
CA TYR A 80 9.56 -9.74 -6.02
C TYR A 80 10.04 -10.78 -4.99
N LYS A 81 9.15 -11.19 -4.08
CA LYS A 81 9.47 -12.22 -3.08
C LYS A 81 9.42 -13.61 -3.70
N LYS A 82 10.56 -14.33 -3.75
CA LYS A 82 10.61 -15.75 -4.17
C LYS A 82 9.70 -16.64 -3.33
N ARG A 83 8.79 -17.37 -3.97
CA ARG A 83 8.07 -18.52 -3.41
C ARG A 83 8.10 -19.66 -4.42
N GLY A 84 8.76 -20.76 -4.07
CA GLY A 84 8.79 -21.99 -4.86
C GLY A 84 9.57 -21.90 -6.18
N ARG A 85 9.40 -22.94 -7.02
CA ARG A 85 10.07 -23.13 -8.32
C ARG A 85 9.41 -22.38 -9.48
N ALA A 86 8.31 -21.68 -9.26
CA ALA A 86 7.66 -20.91 -10.33
C ALA A 86 8.60 -19.78 -10.79
N GLU A 87 8.85 -19.71 -12.08
CA GLU A 87 9.55 -18.61 -12.72
C GLU A 87 8.90 -17.29 -12.27
N LEU A 88 9.70 -16.49 -11.59
CA LEU A 88 9.22 -15.27 -10.98
C LEU A 88 9.12 -14.20 -12.05
N ARG A 89 7.96 -14.13 -12.64
CA ARG A 89 7.62 -13.01 -13.50
C ARG A 89 7.47 -11.77 -12.64
N GLY A 90 8.20 -10.72 -12.99
CA GLY A 90 7.93 -9.40 -12.48
C GLY A 90 6.47 -9.01 -12.79
N ARG A 91 5.96 -7.99 -12.13
CA ARG A 91 4.66 -7.42 -12.45
C ARG A 91 4.76 -5.92 -12.69
N HIS A 92 3.82 -5.39 -13.42
CA HIS A 92 3.64 -3.97 -13.61
C HIS A 92 2.37 -3.52 -12.90
N TYR A 93 2.44 -2.42 -12.19
CA TYR A 93 1.26 -1.69 -11.77
C TYR A 93 1.04 -0.58 -12.79
N ASN A 94 0.18 -0.85 -13.76
CA ASN A 94 -0.18 0.09 -14.82
C ASN A 94 -1.37 0.96 -14.38
N ASP A 95 -1.55 2.09 -15.05
CA ASP A 95 -2.64 3.03 -14.80
C ASP A 95 -2.75 3.43 -13.32
N ILE A 96 -1.62 3.73 -12.71
CA ILE A 96 -1.61 4.13 -11.30
C ILE A 96 -2.54 5.32 -11.08
N PRO A 97 -3.30 5.36 -9.97
CA PRO A 97 -4.29 6.40 -9.72
C PRO A 97 -3.71 7.80 -9.78
N GLY A 98 -4.49 8.75 -10.29
CA GLY A 98 -4.05 10.14 -10.40
C GLY A 98 -3.62 10.78 -9.07
N VAL A 99 -4.26 10.40 -7.96
CA VAL A 99 -3.83 10.80 -6.62
C VAL A 99 -2.43 10.29 -6.30
N PHE A 100 -2.12 9.05 -6.67
CA PHE A 100 -0.80 8.49 -6.45
C PHE A 100 0.27 9.16 -7.32
N VAL A 101 -0.06 9.49 -8.59
CA VAL A 101 0.84 10.30 -9.45
C VAL A 101 1.16 11.64 -8.80
N LYS A 102 0.15 12.33 -8.22
CA LYS A 102 0.35 13.60 -7.50
C LYS A 102 1.28 13.42 -6.29
N TRP A 103 1.11 12.35 -5.52
CA TRP A 103 1.99 12.02 -4.41
C TRP A 103 3.42 11.71 -4.86
N ILE A 104 3.61 10.92 -5.91
CA ILE A 104 4.94 10.60 -6.44
C ILE A 104 5.65 11.89 -6.87
N LYS A 105 4.97 12.79 -7.57
CA LYS A 105 5.52 14.10 -7.93
C LYS A 105 5.90 14.92 -6.69
N TYR A 106 5.01 15.00 -5.71
CA TYR A 106 5.27 15.72 -4.46
C TYR A 106 6.49 15.15 -3.71
N LEU A 107 6.58 13.83 -3.57
CA LEU A 107 7.70 13.18 -2.90
C LEU A 107 9.02 13.46 -3.62
N ARG A 108 9.01 13.44 -4.95
CA ARG A 108 10.17 13.77 -5.79
C ARG A 108 10.59 15.23 -5.62
N ASP A 109 9.63 16.16 -5.75
CA ASP A 109 9.90 17.61 -5.76
C ASP A 109 10.32 18.13 -4.38
N ASN A 110 10.05 17.39 -3.31
CA ASN A 110 10.46 17.68 -1.93
C ASN A 110 11.54 16.73 -1.41
N GLU A 111 12.16 15.92 -2.25
CA GLU A 111 13.24 14.98 -1.91
C GLU A 111 12.90 14.04 -0.73
N ILE A 112 11.63 13.65 -0.60
CA ILE A 112 11.16 12.78 0.48
C ILE A 112 11.48 11.32 0.13
N PRO A 113 12.29 10.61 0.96
CA PRO A 113 12.74 9.26 0.65
C PRO A 113 11.61 8.23 0.78
N LEU A 114 11.77 7.13 0.03
CA LEU A 114 10.86 5.97 0.06
C LEU A 114 11.29 4.90 1.07
N GLU A 115 12.50 4.96 1.57
CA GLU A 115 13.03 3.97 2.49
C GLU A 115 12.52 4.15 3.92
N CYS A 116 12.48 3.04 4.66
CA CYS A 116 12.07 3.02 6.05
C CYS A 116 12.69 1.81 6.74
N SER A 117 13.31 2.01 7.90
CA SER A 117 13.77 0.91 8.71
C SER A 117 12.57 0.12 9.28
N LEU A 118 12.75 -1.19 9.48
CA LEU A 118 11.71 -2.04 10.11
C LEU A 118 11.33 -1.54 11.51
N ARG A 119 12.27 -0.90 12.23
CA ARG A 119 11.99 -0.29 13.53
C ARG A 119 11.03 0.88 13.38
N HIS A 120 11.33 1.83 12.48
CA HIS A 120 10.44 2.98 12.22
C HIS A 120 9.08 2.55 11.70
N GLU A 121 9.01 1.56 10.82
CA GLU A 121 7.73 1.01 10.36
C GLU A 121 6.88 0.48 11.53
N LYS A 122 7.48 -0.27 12.44
CA LYS A 122 6.76 -0.81 13.61
C LYS A 122 6.28 0.30 14.55
N MET A 123 7.13 1.28 14.82
CA MET A 123 6.79 2.40 15.72
C MET A 123 5.66 3.24 15.13
N THR A 124 5.73 3.59 13.85
CA THR A 124 4.69 4.38 13.18
C THR A 124 3.37 3.62 13.09
N ARG A 125 3.38 2.32 12.77
CA ARG A 125 2.15 1.50 12.82
C ARG A 125 1.54 1.42 14.22
N GLY A 126 2.39 1.50 15.24
CA GLY A 126 1.99 1.40 16.64
C GLY A 126 1.13 2.58 17.11
N VAL A 127 1.10 3.69 16.39
CA VAL A 127 0.26 4.85 16.74
C VAL A 127 -1.21 4.45 16.74
N VAL A 128 -1.64 3.66 15.80
CA VAL A 128 -3.01 3.11 15.74
C VAL A 128 -3.08 1.86 16.61
N LYS A 129 -3.35 2.05 17.90
CA LYS A 129 -3.30 0.99 18.93
C LYS A 129 -4.20 -0.21 18.61
N ARG A 130 -5.39 0.01 18.04
CA ARG A 130 -6.33 -1.05 17.65
C ARG A 130 -5.71 -2.07 16.72
N LEU A 131 -4.86 -1.61 15.79
CA LEU A 131 -4.26 -2.44 14.73
C LEU A 131 -2.77 -2.74 14.94
N ASN A 132 -2.21 -2.37 16.10
CA ASN A 132 -0.78 -2.47 16.37
C ASN A 132 -0.20 -3.88 16.14
N LYS A 133 -0.95 -4.92 16.48
CA LYS A 133 -0.52 -6.33 16.37
C LYS A 133 -0.89 -7.00 15.05
N VAL A 134 -1.61 -6.31 14.17
CA VAL A 134 -2.08 -6.89 12.90
C VAL A 134 -0.96 -6.88 11.87
N LYS A 135 -0.61 -8.04 11.35
CA LYS A 135 0.41 -8.17 10.29
C LYS A 135 -0.14 -7.67 8.96
N ASN A 136 0.71 -6.95 8.20
CA ASN A 136 0.41 -6.48 6.84
C ASN A 136 -0.82 -5.56 6.72
N VAL A 137 -1.32 -4.95 7.81
CA VAL A 137 -2.53 -4.11 7.80
C VAL A 137 -2.50 -3.02 6.71
N ILE A 138 -1.36 -2.34 6.49
CA ILE A 138 -1.22 -1.35 5.41
C ILE A 138 -1.53 -1.97 4.04
N ARG A 139 -1.04 -3.18 3.80
CA ARG A 139 -1.30 -3.88 2.55
C ARG A 139 -2.75 -4.37 2.45
N HIS A 140 -3.35 -4.80 3.57
CA HIS A 140 -4.79 -5.15 3.61
C HIS A 140 -5.61 -3.92 3.25
N THR A 141 -5.35 -2.78 3.87
CA THR A 141 -6.00 -1.50 3.57
C THR A 141 -5.84 -1.12 2.10
N ALA A 142 -4.61 -1.11 1.60
CA ALA A 142 -4.31 -0.75 0.21
C ALA A 142 -5.04 -1.63 -0.81
N ILE A 143 -5.07 -2.96 -0.60
CA ILE A 143 -5.73 -3.91 -1.51
C ILE A 143 -7.25 -3.76 -1.41
N THR A 144 -7.82 -3.71 -0.20
CA THR A 144 -9.26 -3.52 0.01
C THR A 144 -9.73 -2.24 -0.67
N TYR A 145 -9.09 -1.12 -0.38
CA TYR A 145 -9.48 0.19 -0.91
C TYR A 145 -9.31 0.26 -2.44
N ASN A 146 -8.26 -0.33 -3.00
CA ASN A 146 -8.08 -0.40 -4.44
C ASN A 146 -9.18 -1.23 -5.10
N THR A 147 -9.51 -2.40 -4.53
CA THR A 147 -10.57 -3.27 -5.07
C THR A 147 -11.93 -2.58 -5.04
N LEU A 148 -12.29 -1.93 -3.91
CA LEU A 148 -13.56 -1.22 -3.75
C LEU A 148 -13.64 0.02 -4.66
N LYS A 149 -12.55 0.79 -4.77
CA LYS A 149 -12.51 1.99 -5.62
C LYS A 149 -12.72 1.68 -7.10
N PHE A 150 -12.05 0.65 -7.60
CA PHE A 150 -12.07 0.34 -9.03
C PHE A 150 -13.05 -0.78 -9.39
N ARG A 151 -13.63 -1.46 -8.40
CA ARG A 151 -14.56 -2.59 -8.57
C ARG A 151 -14.00 -3.69 -9.49
N ASP A 152 -12.67 -3.85 -9.47
CA ASP A 152 -11.92 -4.77 -10.32
C ASP A 152 -10.90 -5.57 -9.49
N ALA A 153 -11.35 -6.73 -9.00
CA ALA A 153 -10.51 -7.63 -8.23
C ALA A 153 -9.39 -8.27 -9.07
N LEU A 154 -9.58 -8.44 -10.38
CA LEU A 154 -8.57 -9.02 -11.27
C LEU A 154 -7.41 -8.03 -11.48
N LYS A 155 -7.72 -6.78 -11.81
CA LYS A 155 -6.73 -5.70 -11.94
C LYS A 155 -5.96 -5.49 -10.63
N THR A 156 -6.67 -5.47 -9.49
CA THR A 156 -6.05 -5.36 -8.17
C THR A 156 -5.15 -6.57 -7.87
N ALA A 157 -5.59 -7.78 -8.17
CA ALA A 157 -4.81 -9.00 -7.96
C ALA A 157 -3.50 -8.98 -8.76
N TYR A 158 -3.56 -8.58 -10.02
CA TYR A 158 -2.38 -8.43 -10.88
C TYR A 158 -1.41 -7.38 -10.32
N ALA A 159 -1.90 -6.18 -10.00
CA ALA A 159 -1.09 -5.10 -9.43
C ALA A 159 -0.49 -5.47 -8.07
N ALA A 160 -1.24 -6.16 -7.22
CA ALA A 160 -0.77 -6.62 -5.91
C ALA A 160 0.15 -7.87 -5.98
N GLY A 161 0.19 -8.58 -7.12
CA GLY A 161 0.92 -9.85 -7.26
C GLY A 161 0.31 -10.97 -6.42
N ASN A 162 -1.02 -11.11 -6.51
CA ASN A 162 -1.81 -12.16 -5.89
C ASN A 162 -2.75 -12.78 -6.94
N SER A 163 -3.46 -13.87 -6.59
CA SER A 163 -4.62 -14.32 -7.35
C SER A 163 -5.90 -13.64 -6.83
N VAL A 164 -6.96 -13.62 -7.65
CA VAL A 164 -8.27 -13.08 -7.25
C VAL A 164 -8.79 -13.80 -6.01
N ASN A 165 -8.69 -15.12 -5.97
CA ASN A 165 -9.09 -15.93 -4.82
C ASN A 165 -8.35 -15.52 -3.52
N VAL A 166 -7.05 -15.24 -3.62
CA VAL A 166 -6.27 -14.74 -2.47
C VAL A 166 -6.72 -13.33 -2.06
N ILE A 167 -7.10 -12.46 -3.00
CA ILE A 167 -7.66 -11.15 -2.66
C ILE A 167 -8.95 -11.32 -1.87
N GLN A 168 -9.90 -12.08 -2.40
CA GLN A 168 -11.21 -12.28 -1.80
C GLN A 168 -11.14 -12.91 -0.40
N ASN A 169 -10.31 -13.95 -0.23
CA ASN A 169 -10.27 -14.71 1.02
C ASN A 169 -9.36 -14.11 2.10
N HIS A 170 -8.39 -13.26 1.75
CA HIS A 170 -7.35 -12.83 2.69
C HIS A 170 -7.10 -11.32 2.76
N TYR A 171 -7.69 -10.54 1.89
CA TYR A 171 -7.42 -9.11 1.82
C TYR A 171 -8.66 -8.23 1.76
N LEU A 172 -9.78 -8.72 1.21
CA LEU A 172 -10.97 -7.92 0.98
C LEU A 172 -11.84 -7.86 2.23
N ASN A 173 -11.98 -6.66 2.79
CA ASN A 173 -12.97 -6.36 3.82
C ASN A 173 -14.12 -5.59 3.17
N MET A 174 -15.31 -6.19 3.11
CA MET A 174 -16.50 -5.58 2.52
C MET A 174 -17.22 -4.60 3.46
N ASN A 175 -16.84 -4.56 4.75
CA ASN A 175 -17.43 -3.69 5.76
C ASN A 175 -16.73 -2.32 5.83
N VAL A 176 -15.88 -1.99 4.87
CA VAL A 176 -15.24 -0.67 4.78
C VAL A 176 -16.24 0.35 4.29
N ASP A 177 -16.28 1.52 4.93
CA ASP A 177 -17.09 2.64 4.51
C ASP A 177 -16.64 3.12 3.12
N GLU A 178 -17.58 3.23 2.18
CA GLU A 178 -17.30 3.75 0.84
C GLU A 178 -16.81 5.21 0.88
N ASP A 179 -17.20 5.97 1.89
CA ASP A 179 -16.72 7.33 2.11
C ASP A 179 -15.22 7.37 2.47
N ASP A 180 -14.77 6.42 3.27
CA ASP A 180 -13.35 6.25 3.59
C ASP A 180 -12.53 5.94 2.33
N VAL A 181 -13.06 5.07 1.46
CA VAL A 181 -12.43 4.76 0.17
C VAL A 181 -12.34 6.01 -0.70
N ARG A 182 -13.43 6.77 -0.79
CA ARG A 182 -13.47 8.02 -1.55
C ARG A 182 -12.46 9.02 -1.01
N LYS A 183 -12.44 9.27 0.30
CA LYS A 183 -11.52 10.18 0.98
C LYS A 183 -10.05 9.84 0.73
N LEU A 184 -9.67 8.54 0.76
CA LEU A 184 -8.30 8.14 0.47
C LEU A 184 -7.89 8.50 -0.97
N TYR A 185 -8.77 8.27 -1.95
CA TYR A 185 -8.46 8.59 -3.35
C TYR A 185 -8.61 10.08 -3.70
N GLU A 186 -9.13 10.88 -2.78
CA GLU A 186 -9.11 12.34 -2.81
C GLU A 186 -7.96 12.94 -1.98
N LEU A 187 -7.22 12.14 -1.21
CA LEU A 187 -6.10 12.57 -0.37
C LEU A 187 -4.87 12.94 -1.22
N THR A 188 -4.98 14.08 -1.90
CA THR A 188 -3.85 14.70 -2.62
C THR A 188 -2.89 15.38 -1.64
N PRO A 189 -1.64 15.73 -2.05
CA PRO A 189 -0.74 16.54 -1.21
C PRO A 189 -1.37 17.85 -0.73
N THR A 190 -2.20 18.51 -1.57
CA THR A 190 -2.95 19.71 -1.16
C THR A 190 -3.91 19.38 -0.02
N ARG A 191 -4.71 18.34 -0.16
CA ARG A 191 -5.65 17.92 0.88
C ARG A 191 -4.93 17.47 2.15
N ALA A 192 -3.76 16.85 2.01
CA ALA A 192 -2.92 16.45 3.14
C ALA A 192 -2.41 17.64 3.96
N LYS A 193 -2.12 18.78 3.33
CA LYS A 193 -1.81 20.06 4.04
C LYS A 193 -3.00 20.54 4.86
N GLU A 194 -4.19 20.55 4.29
CA GLU A 194 -5.42 20.95 5.01
C GLU A 194 -5.71 20.05 6.22
N LEU A 195 -5.34 18.78 6.16
CA LEU A 195 -5.51 17.82 7.25
C LEU A 195 -4.33 17.81 8.25
N GLY A 196 -3.32 18.65 8.04
CA GLY A 196 -2.14 18.76 8.91
C GLY A 196 -1.22 17.53 8.83
N ILE A 197 -1.20 16.82 7.70
CA ILE A 197 -0.24 15.72 7.42
C ILE A 197 1.09 16.30 6.91
N LEU A 198 1.04 17.41 6.15
CA LEU A 198 2.19 18.08 5.52
C LEU A 198 2.50 19.41 6.15
#